data_23da5a9ebeab37a2a07b1aecc8cb15f4
#
_entry.id   23da5a9ebeab37a2a07b1aecc8cb15f4
#
_cell.length_a   1.000
_cell.length_b   1.000
_cell.length_c   1.000
_cell.angle_alpha   90.00
_cell.angle_beta   90.00
_cell.angle_gamma   90.00
#
_symmetry.space_group_name_H-M   'P 1'
#
loop_
_entity.id
_entity.type
_entity.pdbx_description
1 polymer ?
#
loop_
_entity_poly.entity_id
_entity_poly.type
_entity_poly.pdbx_seq_one_letter_code
_entity_poly.pdbx_strand_id
1 'polypeptide(L)'
;ITVIKFDSESSLDSQMIINCFEREDIRFTKEGSEEPSKEDAISAVYAVLMPGEPITVDAAEKDLTTMFFSFRRYDLGRVGRYKLNKKFNYDFEDHTLVKEDIIATMKHLIKVYIGTESTDDIDHMGNRRIRSVGELMTNQLKTAFSRMERIAKERMGLKETETMKPQDLISIKPIV
;
A
#
# COMPACT_ATOMS: atom_id res chain seq x y z
N ILE A 1 7.81 6.03 -0.06
CA ILE A 1 8.75 4.89 -0.04
C ILE A 1 8.55 4.20 1.28
N THR A 2 7.99 3.00 1.24
CA THR A 2 7.90 2.15 2.42
C THR A 2 9.30 1.62 2.68
N VAL A 3 9.99 2.17 3.67
CA VAL A 3 11.26 1.62 4.12
C VAL A 3 10.95 0.38 4.92
N ILE A 4 11.23 -0.79 4.35
CA ILE A 4 11.23 -2.04 5.13
C ILE A 4 12.48 -1.97 6.02
N LYS A 5 12.30 -1.63 7.30
CA LYS A 5 13.35 -1.77 8.30
C LYS A 5 13.49 -3.26 8.60
N PHE A 6 14.60 -3.83 8.20
CA PHE A 6 15.02 -5.10 8.75
C PHE A 6 15.55 -4.85 10.16
N ASP A 7 14.94 -5.47 11.14
CA ASP A 7 15.43 -5.40 12.51
C ASP A 7 16.77 -6.14 12.57
N SER A 8 17.78 -5.53 13.18
CA SER A 8 19.12 -6.08 13.28
C SER A 8 19.20 -7.40 14.10
N GLU A 9 18.11 -7.78 14.74
CA GLU A 9 17.97 -9.03 15.49
C GLU A 9 17.35 -10.18 14.67
N SER A 10 16.82 -9.91 13.49
CA SER A 10 16.37 -10.99 12.61
C SER A 10 17.58 -11.63 11.95
N SER A 11 17.84 -12.88 12.28
CA SER A 11 18.89 -13.74 11.69
C SER A 11 18.63 -14.12 10.22
N LEU A 12 17.89 -13.30 9.49
CA LEU A 12 17.71 -13.44 8.05
C LEU A 12 18.98 -12.96 7.37
N ASP A 13 19.80 -13.95 7.00
CA ASP A 13 20.97 -13.70 6.16
C ASP A 13 20.49 -13.10 4.82
N SER A 14 21.14 -12.03 4.37
CA SER A 14 20.89 -11.41 3.07
C SER A 14 20.92 -12.42 1.91
N GLN A 15 21.72 -13.49 2.03
CA GLN A 15 21.78 -14.58 1.07
C GLN A 15 20.49 -15.43 1.06
N MET A 16 19.83 -15.62 2.18
CA MET A 16 18.53 -16.29 2.22
C MET A 16 17.46 -15.50 1.48
N ILE A 17 17.44 -14.18 1.65
CA ILE A 17 16.49 -13.31 0.96
C ILE A 17 16.76 -13.31 -0.56
N ILE A 18 18.02 -13.28 -0.99
CA ILE A 18 18.40 -13.37 -2.42
C ILE A 18 17.98 -14.72 -2.98
N ASN A 19 18.29 -15.80 -2.29
CA ASN A 19 17.86 -17.13 -2.69
C ASN A 19 16.33 -17.21 -2.77
N CYS A 20 15.60 -16.44 -1.94
CA CYS A 20 14.16 -16.33 -2.01
C CYS A 20 13.65 -15.77 -3.33
N PHE A 21 14.35 -14.92 -4.01
CA PHE A 21 13.91 -14.32 -5.28
C PHE A 21 14.51 -14.96 -6.53
N GLU A 22 15.53 -15.77 -6.37
CA GLU A 22 16.20 -16.47 -7.49
C GLU A 22 15.69 -17.90 -7.71
N ARG A 23 15.02 -18.47 -6.72
CA ARG A 23 14.43 -19.82 -6.79
C ARG A 23 12.90 -19.74 -6.79
N GLU A 24 12.28 -20.39 -7.76
CA GLU A 24 10.81 -20.51 -7.84
C GLU A 24 10.21 -21.42 -6.73
N ASP A 25 11.05 -22.17 -6.03
CA ASP A 25 10.67 -23.22 -5.07
C ASP A 25 10.99 -22.87 -3.61
N ILE A 26 11.00 -21.56 -3.23
CA ILE A 26 11.26 -21.20 -1.85
C ILE A 26 10.08 -21.48 -0.96
N ARG A 27 10.39 -22.39 -0.13
CA ARG A 27 9.57 -22.86 0.96
C ARG A 27 10.18 -22.36 2.26
N PHE A 28 9.47 -21.49 2.98
CA PHE A 28 9.81 -21.13 4.33
C PHE A 28 9.54 -22.36 5.22
N THR A 29 10.52 -23.24 5.34
CA THR A 29 10.46 -24.33 6.31
C THR A 29 11.07 -23.87 7.62
N LYS A 30 10.28 -23.81 8.70
CA LYS A 30 10.82 -24.01 10.05
C LYS A 30 11.36 -25.43 10.09
N GLU A 31 12.57 -25.63 10.61
CA GLU A 31 13.10 -26.97 10.84
C GLU A 31 12.04 -27.83 11.56
N GLY A 32 11.57 -28.88 10.87
CA GLY A 32 10.60 -29.85 11.40
C GLY A 32 9.11 -29.56 11.16
N SER A 33 8.71 -28.55 10.39
CA SER A 33 7.32 -28.29 10.03
C SER A 33 7.06 -28.52 8.55
N GLU A 34 5.85 -28.99 8.25
CA GLU A 34 5.30 -29.04 6.90
C GLU A 34 5.39 -27.66 6.22
N GLU A 35 5.48 -27.67 4.90
CA GLU A 35 5.58 -26.45 4.08
C GLU A 35 4.52 -25.43 4.48
N PRO A 36 4.86 -24.15 4.75
CA PRO A 36 3.87 -23.16 5.07
C PRO A 36 2.94 -22.98 3.87
N SER A 37 1.67 -23.19 4.13
CA SER A 37 0.65 -23.00 3.12
C SER A 37 0.46 -21.50 2.82
N LYS A 38 -0.18 -21.17 1.69
CA LYS A 38 -0.58 -19.79 1.39
C LYS A 38 -1.40 -19.18 2.53
N GLU A 39 -2.23 -20.00 3.17
CA GLU A 39 -3.12 -19.63 4.27
C GLU A 39 -2.32 -19.24 5.53
N ASP A 40 -1.28 -19.99 5.85
CA ASP A 40 -0.38 -19.68 6.97
C ASP A 40 0.36 -18.36 6.74
N ALA A 41 0.82 -18.13 5.52
CA ALA A 41 1.49 -16.88 5.16
C ALA A 41 0.55 -15.68 5.26
N ILE A 42 -0.69 -15.79 4.77
CA ILE A 42 -1.72 -14.76 4.87
C ILE A 42 -2.02 -14.46 6.35
N SER A 43 -2.21 -15.49 7.15
CA SER A 43 -2.51 -15.37 8.57
C SER A 43 -1.36 -14.70 9.34
N ALA A 44 -0.13 -15.05 9.03
CA ALA A 44 1.06 -14.45 9.64
C ALA A 44 1.19 -12.94 9.30
N VAL A 45 0.99 -12.57 8.03
CA VAL A 45 1.02 -11.17 7.59
C VAL A 45 -0.11 -10.38 8.23
N TYR A 46 -1.32 -10.94 8.25
CA TYR A 46 -2.49 -10.29 8.84
C TYR A 46 -2.33 -10.05 10.35
N ALA A 47 -1.79 -11.03 11.08
CA ALA A 47 -1.52 -10.89 12.51
C ALA A 47 -0.57 -9.72 12.86
N VAL A 48 0.38 -9.43 11.96
CA VAL A 48 1.30 -8.28 12.13
C VAL A 48 0.61 -6.96 11.82
N LEU A 49 -0.26 -6.92 10.79
CA LEU A 49 -0.93 -5.70 10.35
C LEU A 49 -2.12 -5.31 11.22
N MET A 50 -2.84 -6.30 11.76
CA MET A 50 -4.05 -6.13 12.56
C MET A 50 -3.94 -6.91 13.87
N PRO A 51 -3.09 -6.46 14.80
CA PRO A 51 -2.90 -7.16 16.07
C PRO A 51 -4.17 -7.14 16.91
N GLY A 52 -4.61 -8.32 17.37
CA GLY A 52 -5.77 -8.46 18.25
C GLY A 52 -7.10 -8.74 17.56
N GLU A 53 -7.17 -8.76 16.23
CA GLU A 53 -8.37 -9.18 15.51
C GLU A 53 -8.42 -10.72 15.30
N PRO A 54 -9.62 -11.33 15.34
CA PRO A 54 -9.75 -12.76 15.04
C PRO A 54 -9.43 -13.01 13.56
N ILE A 55 -8.53 -13.96 13.31
CA ILE A 55 -8.02 -14.24 11.96
C ILE A 55 -8.92 -15.29 11.32
N THR A 56 -9.62 -14.88 10.24
CA THR A 56 -10.22 -15.80 9.28
C THR A 56 -9.51 -15.61 7.95
N VAL A 57 -9.07 -16.69 7.32
CA VAL A 57 -8.22 -16.64 6.11
C VAL A 57 -8.89 -15.86 4.97
N ASP A 58 -10.17 -16.10 4.74
CA ASP A 58 -10.92 -15.42 3.67
C ASP A 58 -11.02 -13.89 3.89
N ALA A 59 -11.29 -13.47 5.14
CA ALA A 59 -11.33 -12.04 5.47
C ALA A 59 -9.94 -11.42 5.36
N ALA A 60 -8.92 -12.10 5.85
CA ALA A 60 -7.54 -11.63 5.78
C ALA A 60 -7.06 -11.48 4.33
N GLU A 61 -7.33 -12.43 3.44
CA GLU A 61 -6.97 -12.34 2.02
C GLU A 61 -7.68 -11.17 1.34
N LYS A 62 -8.97 -10.96 1.62
CA LYS A 62 -9.76 -9.86 1.07
C LYS A 62 -9.23 -8.51 1.56
N ASP A 63 -8.94 -8.39 2.84
CA ASP A 63 -8.46 -7.13 3.43
C ASP A 63 -7.05 -6.79 2.94
N LEU A 64 -6.15 -7.76 2.87
CA LEU A 64 -4.82 -7.58 2.30
C LEU A 64 -4.88 -7.18 0.83
N THR A 65 -5.72 -7.87 0.04
CA THR A 65 -5.92 -7.53 -1.37
C THR A 65 -6.47 -6.11 -1.53
N THR A 66 -7.46 -5.75 -0.71
CA THR A 66 -8.04 -4.40 -0.74
C THR A 66 -7.03 -3.35 -0.30
N MET A 67 -6.21 -3.63 0.71
CA MET A 67 -5.22 -2.70 1.24
C MET A 67 -4.14 -2.35 0.22
N PHE A 68 -3.61 -3.34 -0.48
CA PHE A 68 -2.45 -3.14 -1.36
C PHE A 68 -2.81 -2.95 -2.83
N PHE A 69 -3.85 -3.59 -3.32
CA PHE A 69 -4.15 -3.66 -4.76
C PHE A 69 -5.44 -2.94 -5.18
N SER A 70 -6.15 -2.29 -4.25
CA SER A 70 -7.33 -1.49 -4.59
C SER A 70 -6.96 -0.03 -4.79
N PHE A 71 -7.36 0.54 -5.93
CA PHE A 71 -7.12 1.95 -6.23
C PHE A 71 -7.74 2.92 -5.20
N ARG A 72 -8.75 2.47 -4.45
CA ARG A 72 -9.40 3.27 -3.39
C ARG A 72 -8.52 3.45 -2.17
N ARG A 73 -7.63 2.50 -1.91
CA ARG A 73 -6.74 2.50 -0.75
C ARG A 73 -5.34 2.96 -1.11
N TYR A 74 -4.85 2.49 -2.25
CA TYR A 74 -3.50 2.80 -2.71
C TYR A 74 -3.49 3.06 -4.21
N ASP A 75 -3.08 4.25 -4.59
CA ASP A 75 -2.92 4.68 -5.98
C ASP A 75 -1.52 5.27 -6.15
N LEU A 76 -0.73 4.68 -7.01
CA LEU A 76 0.60 5.19 -7.38
C LEU A 76 0.52 6.54 -8.11
N GLY A 77 -0.61 6.80 -8.74
CA GLY A 77 -0.77 7.91 -9.66
C GLY A 77 0.07 7.74 -10.94
N ARG A 78 -0.17 8.61 -11.92
CA ARG A 78 0.52 8.55 -13.22
C ARG A 78 2.04 8.70 -13.10
N VAL A 79 2.49 9.59 -12.22
CA VAL A 79 3.92 9.87 -12.03
C VAL A 79 4.62 8.70 -11.32
N GLY A 80 3.97 8.11 -10.30
CA GLY A 80 4.52 6.94 -9.59
C GLY A 80 4.65 5.74 -10.52
N ARG A 81 3.61 5.44 -11.31
CA ARG A 81 3.64 4.35 -12.29
C ARG A 81 4.74 4.58 -13.34
N TYR A 82 4.84 5.77 -13.90
CA TYR A 82 5.91 6.10 -14.85
C TYR A 82 7.31 5.88 -14.26
N LYS A 83 7.53 6.30 -13.01
CA LYS A 83 8.83 6.14 -12.33
C LYS A 83 9.17 4.67 -12.10
N LEU A 84 8.21 3.85 -11.65
CA LEU A 84 8.41 2.42 -11.47
C LEU A 84 8.69 1.71 -12.79
N ASN A 85 7.88 1.99 -13.82
CA ASN A 85 8.06 1.43 -15.15
C ASN A 85 9.46 1.76 -15.69
N LYS A 86 9.88 3.01 -15.58
CA LYS A 86 11.21 3.44 -16.03
C LYS A 86 12.34 2.75 -15.25
N LYS A 87 12.18 2.57 -13.93
CA LYS A 87 13.22 1.99 -13.08
C LYS A 87 13.37 0.49 -13.30
N PHE A 88 12.26 -0.23 -13.44
CA PHE A 88 12.25 -1.69 -13.56
C PHE A 88 12.04 -2.20 -14.98
N ASN A 89 12.00 -1.28 -15.96
CA ASN A 89 11.77 -1.59 -17.37
C ASN A 89 10.44 -2.35 -17.60
N TYR A 90 9.38 -1.88 -16.93
CA TYR A 90 8.01 -2.36 -17.10
C TYR A 90 7.20 -1.43 -17.99
N ASP A 91 6.11 -1.94 -18.51
CA ASP A 91 5.14 -1.18 -19.35
C ASP A 91 3.70 -1.41 -18.85
N PHE A 92 3.49 -1.21 -17.55
CA PHE A 92 2.16 -1.31 -16.95
C PHE A 92 1.40 0.01 -17.11
N GLU A 93 0.15 -0.06 -17.55
CA GLU A 93 -0.73 1.12 -17.67
C GLU A 93 -1.49 1.41 -16.39
N ASP A 94 -1.78 0.40 -15.60
CA ASP A 94 -2.56 0.51 -14.36
C ASP A 94 -1.81 1.32 -13.30
N HIS A 95 -2.53 2.24 -12.66
CA HIS A 95 -1.99 3.05 -11.55
C HIS A 95 -2.01 2.30 -10.20
N THR A 96 -2.65 1.14 -10.14
CA THR A 96 -2.66 0.30 -8.96
C THR A 96 -1.35 -0.45 -8.81
N LEU A 97 -1.01 -0.79 -7.57
CA LEU A 97 0.14 -1.62 -7.28
C LEU A 97 -0.13 -3.04 -7.78
N VAL A 98 0.86 -3.67 -8.42
CA VAL A 98 0.82 -5.08 -8.82
C VAL A 98 1.86 -5.87 -8.03
N LYS A 99 1.72 -7.20 -7.99
CA LYS A 99 2.64 -8.08 -7.22
C LYS A 99 4.07 -7.96 -7.73
N GLU A 100 4.24 -7.82 -9.02
CA GLU A 100 5.52 -7.66 -9.70
C GLU A 100 6.27 -6.40 -9.24
N ASP A 101 5.55 -5.31 -8.95
CA ASP A 101 6.14 -4.07 -8.41
C ASP A 101 6.79 -4.32 -7.05
N ILE A 102 6.10 -5.08 -6.18
CA ILE A 102 6.60 -5.41 -4.84
C ILE A 102 7.86 -6.27 -4.96
N ILE A 103 7.80 -7.33 -5.77
CA ILE A 103 8.92 -8.24 -5.96
C ILE A 103 10.13 -7.50 -6.55
N ALA A 104 9.93 -6.66 -7.58
CA ALA A 104 10.99 -5.88 -8.18
C ALA A 104 11.63 -4.89 -7.20
N THR A 105 10.78 -4.22 -6.38
CA THR A 105 11.26 -3.29 -5.36
C THR A 105 12.11 -4.01 -4.31
N MET A 106 11.67 -5.19 -3.87
CA MET A 106 12.44 -5.99 -2.91
C MET A 106 13.76 -6.47 -3.50
N LYS A 107 13.75 -6.99 -4.73
CA LYS A 107 14.99 -7.39 -5.45
C LYS A 107 15.96 -6.22 -5.56
N HIS A 108 15.48 -5.05 -5.93
CA HIS A 108 16.31 -3.86 -6.04
C HIS A 108 16.89 -3.44 -4.68
N LEU A 109 16.07 -3.46 -3.63
CA LEU A 109 16.52 -3.15 -2.27
C LEU A 109 17.67 -4.07 -1.82
N ILE A 110 17.55 -5.38 -2.09
CA ILE A 110 18.60 -6.36 -1.78
C ILE A 110 19.87 -6.06 -2.57
N LYS A 111 19.77 -5.76 -3.87
CA LYS A 111 20.92 -5.40 -4.69
C LYS A 111 21.65 -4.14 -4.20
N VAL A 112 20.89 -3.14 -3.76
CA VAL A 112 21.45 -1.94 -3.12
C VAL A 112 22.14 -2.29 -1.80
N TYR A 113 21.54 -3.17 -0.98
CA TYR A 113 22.13 -3.61 0.28
C TYR A 113 23.46 -4.35 0.08
N ILE A 114 23.55 -5.19 -0.95
CA ILE A 114 24.78 -5.93 -1.30
C ILE A 114 25.83 -5.02 -1.96
N GLY A 115 25.43 -3.82 -2.40
CA GLY A 115 26.32 -2.87 -3.09
C GLY A 115 26.45 -3.14 -4.60
N THR A 116 25.61 -3.99 -5.18
CA THR A 116 25.58 -4.23 -6.63
C THR A 116 24.91 -3.10 -7.39
N GLU A 117 23.98 -2.39 -6.77
CA GLU A 117 23.31 -1.21 -7.31
C GLU A 117 23.47 -0.03 -6.34
N SER A 118 23.44 1.18 -6.88
CA SER A 118 23.56 2.41 -6.08
C SER A 118 22.18 2.87 -5.58
N THR A 119 22.19 3.59 -4.45
CA THR A 119 21.00 4.29 -3.96
C THR A 119 20.63 5.43 -4.90
N ASP A 120 19.32 5.71 -5.00
CA ASP A 120 18.85 6.89 -5.73
C ASP A 120 19.21 8.17 -4.98
N ASP A 121 19.67 9.18 -5.70
CA ASP A 121 19.87 10.52 -5.12
C ASP A 121 18.49 11.18 -4.89
N ILE A 122 18.12 11.32 -3.63
CA ILE A 122 16.84 11.89 -3.20
C ILE A 122 16.77 13.40 -3.55
N ASP A 123 17.91 14.09 -3.52
CA ASP A 123 17.97 15.53 -3.74
C ASP A 123 18.05 15.92 -5.21
N HIS A 124 18.32 14.96 -6.09
CA HIS A 124 18.35 15.21 -7.52
C HIS A 124 16.99 15.69 -8.04
N MET A 125 16.98 16.79 -8.79
CA MET A 125 15.75 17.42 -9.29
C MET A 125 14.87 16.48 -10.13
N GLY A 126 15.45 15.49 -10.79
CA GLY A 126 14.70 14.44 -11.49
C GLY A 126 13.92 13.48 -10.57
N ASN A 127 14.28 13.41 -9.30
CA ASN A 127 13.61 12.57 -8.29
C ASN A 127 12.65 13.35 -7.39
N ARG A 128 12.66 14.66 -7.46
CA ARG A 128 11.76 15.55 -6.72
C ARG A 128 10.64 16.03 -7.63
N ARG A 129 9.39 15.85 -7.20
CA ARG A 129 8.22 16.33 -7.92
C ARG A 129 7.70 17.62 -7.30
N ILE A 130 7.49 18.63 -8.11
CA ILE A 130 6.85 19.87 -7.70
C ILE A 130 5.34 19.68 -7.81
N ARG A 131 4.63 19.95 -6.71
CA ARG A 131 3.17 19.93 -6.69
C ARG A 131 2.65 21.29 -7.15
N SER A 132 1.77 21.27 -8.17
CA SER A 132 1.10 22.48 -8.63
C SER A 132 0.02 22.92 -7.65
N VAL A 133 -0.39 24.20 -7.74
CA VAL A 133 -1.47 24.76 -6.91
C VAL A 133 -2.77 23.97 -7.10
N GLY A 134 -3.09 23.60 -8.34
CA GLY A 134 -4.28 22.79 -8.65
C GLY A 134 -4.30 21.44 -7.94
N GLU A 135 -3.16 20.75 -7.86
CA GLU A 135 -3.05 19.49 -7.12
C GLU A 135 -3.21 19.69 -5.62
N LEU A 136 -2.60 20.74 -5.05
CA LEU A 136 -2.73 21.05 -3.62
C LEU A 136 -4.18 21.37 -3.27
N MET A 137 -4.85 22.20 -4.07
CA MET A 137 -6.28 22.50 -3.88
C MET A 137 -7.15 21.24 -4.01
N THR A 138 -6.90 20.41 -5.01
CA THR A 138 -7.64 19.15 -5.18
C THR A 138 -7.54 18.26 -3.96
N ASN A 139 -6.36 18.14 -3.36
CA ASN A 139 -6.18 17.34 -2.16
C ASN A 139 -6.93 17.90 -0.95
N GLN A 140 -6.93 19.23 -0.78
CA GLN A 140 -7.69 19.88 0.29
C GLN A 140 -9.20 19.71 0.08
N LEU A 141 -9.69 19.89 -1.14
CA LEU A 141 -11.09 19.69 -1.46
C LEU A 141 -11.53 18.25 -1.27
N LYS A 142 -10.72 17.25 -1.66
CA LYS A 142 -11.01 15.84 -1.39
C LYS A 142 -11.21 15.58 0.11
N THR A 143 -10.34 16.13 0.94
CA THR A 143 -10.44 16.01 2.40
C THR A 143 -11.70 16.68 2.93
N ALA A 144 -12.03 17.86 2.44
CA ALA A 144 -13.23 18.60 2.83
C ALA A 144 -14.51 17.85 2.41
N PHE A 145 -14.56 17.33 1.18
CA PHE A 145 -15.71 16.54 0.71
C PHE A 145 -15.87 15.22 1.48
N SER A 146 -14.79 14.54 1.81
CA SER A 146 -14.88 13.32 2.65
C SER A 146 -15.44 13.61 4.06
N ARG A 147 -15.08 14.75 4.64
CA ARG A 147 -15.67 15.20 5.91
C ARG A 147 -17.15 15.53 5.76
N MET A 148 -17.53 16.21 4.67
CA MET A 148 -18.92 16.54 4.39
C MET A 148 -19.76 15.27 4.17
N GLU A 149 -19.24 14.30 3.42
CA GLU A 149 -19.89 13.00 3.22
C GLU A 149 -20.14 12.28 4.55
N ARG A 150 -19.15 12.28 5.46
CA ARG A 150 -19.29 11.67 6.77
C ARG A 150 -20.40 12.34 7.59
N ILE A 151 -20.40 13.68 7.63
CA ILE A 151 -21.42 14.45 8.34
C ILE A 151 -22.82 14.19 7.75
N ALA A 152 -22.93 14.10 6.42
CA ALA A 152 -24.18 13.78 5.76
C ALA A 152 -24.68 12.38 6.17
N LYS A 153 -23.80 11.37 6.15
CA LYS A 153 -24.14 10.01 6.59
C LYS A 153 -24.59 9.95 8.06
N GLU A 154 -23.88 10.64 8.95
CA GLU A 154 -24.24 10.74 10.37
C GLU A 154 -25.64 11.37 10.56
N ARG A 155 -25.92 12.45 9.82
CA ARG A 155 -27.24 13.13 9.88
C ARG A 155 -28.36 12.28 9.30
N MET A 156 -28.09 11.51 8.24
CA MET A 156 -29.06 10.55 7.68
C MET A 156 -29.44 9.45 8.67
N GLY A 157 -28.50 9.01 9.51
CA GLY A 157 -28.79 8.01 10.54
C GLY A 157 -29.58 8.52 11.75
N LEU A 158 -29.61 9.85 11.95
CA LEU A 158 -30.23 10.46 13.14
C LEU A 158 -31.64 11.03 12.90
N LYS A 159 -32.04 11.25 11.66
CA LYS A 159 -33.33 11.90 11.32
C LYS A 159 -34.25 10.94 10.57
N GLU A 160 -35.56 11.10 10.84
CA GLU A 160 -36.60 10.40 10.08
C GLU A 160 -36.62 10.90 8.62
N THR A 161 -36.67 9.94 7.69
CA THR A 161 -36.48 10.17 6.24
C THR A 161 -37.56 11.07 5.61
N GLU A 162 -38.79 11.08 6.21
CA GLU A 162 -39.94 11.78 5.63
C GLU A 162 -39.87 13.30 5.71
N THR A 163 -39.11 13.85 6.66
CA THR A 163 -39.03 15.30 6.90
C THR A 163 -37.71 15.92 6.44
N MET A 164 -36.84 15.14 5.84
CA MET A 164 -35.46 15.52 5.55
C MET A 164 -35.33 16.34 4.27
N LYS A 165 -34.75 17.54 4.38
CA LYS A 165 -34.41 18.38 3.22
C LYS A 165 -32.92 18.24 2.89
N PRO A 166 -32.52 18.36 1.61
CA PRO A 166 -31.10 18.31 1.20
C PRO A 166 -30.21 19.30 1.94
N GLN A 167 -30.75 20.48 2.27
CA GLN A 167 -30.04 21.54 3.00
C GLN A 167 -29.70 21.14 4.46
N ASP A 168 -30.48 20.23 5.05
CA ASP A 168 -30.23 19.73 6.41
C ASP A 168 -29.08 18.72 6.46
N LEU A 169 -28.83 18.06 5.33
CA LEU A 169 -27.77 17.04 5.21
C LEU A 169 -26.42 17.66 4.88
N ILE A 170 -26.39 18.63 3.97
CA ILE A 170 -25.16 19.20 3.44
C ILE A 170 -24.68 20.32 4.36
N SER A 171 -23.46 20.21 4.86
CA SER A 171 -22.80 21.28 5.62
C SER A 171 -21.63 21.83 4.79
N ILE A 172 -21.64 23.13 4.54
CA ILE A 172 -20.56 23.82 3.80
C ILE A 172 -19.34 24.06 4.69
N LYS A 173 -19.48 24.01 6.02
CA LYS A 173 -18.40 24.29 6.99
C LYS A 173 -17.06 23.59 6.74
N PRO A 174 -17.02 22.33 6.26
CA PRO A 174 -15.74 21.67 5.98
C PRO A 174 -15.00 22.20 4.76
N ILE A 175 -15.67 23.00 3.89
CA ILE A 175 -15.10 23.54 2.65
C ILE A 175 -14.58 24.96 2.86
N VAL A 176 -15.17 25.69 3.78
CA VAL A 176 -14.78 27.05 4.17
C VAL A 176 -13.71 27.01 5.23
#